data_8b35e6d1b4962eef471f95d3a872b858
#
_entry.id   8b35e6d1b4962eef471f95d3a872b858
#
_cell.length_a   1.000
_cell.length_b   1.000
_cell.length_c   1.000
_cell.angle_alpha   90.00
_cell.angle_beta   90.00
_cell.angle_gamma   90.00
#
_symmetry.space_group_name_H-M   'P 1'
#
loop_
_entity.id
_entity.type
_entity.pdbx_description
1 polymer ?
#
loop_
_entity_poly.entity_id
_entity_poly.type
_entity_poly.pdbx_seq_one_letter_code
_entity_poly.pdbx_strand_id
1 'polypeptide(L)'
;MGFCLESLFRGSPGSDREMFFWKERWLFEEPLCEKFPALFQLERYKNVLIKERVVDGPNGLELKFLWIRLPSVAAEISELNILSDAIVRYEFGLGADKWAWILDSSGSFSVSSVKEKTHRLMFSDLRLDFEWNNWSPIKVNFLVWRLIQDKLPTKAALNRRNVIIEDNRCKMCGDEEESALHLFASCRIAEQIWEFITRWCRIKQVLVLELKDLANIHKCNRGSHRWKKTVNLVTQATIWVIWRSRNEAVFEGKQPYVNRMKEEIKMFGYMWLKSRVKNANISWENWCNFDLISLGV
;
A
#
# COMPACT_ATOMS: atom_id res chain seq x y z
N MET A 1 4.21 0.66 -14.26
CA MET A 1 4.44 -0.69 -14.80
C MET A 1 3.17 -1.50 -14.59
N GLY A 2 2.55 -2.02 -15.68
CA GLY A 2 1.43 -2.94 -15.59
C GLY A 2 1.96 -4.37 -15.53
N PHE A 3 1.41 -5.23 -14.69
CA PHE A 3 1.67 -6.66 -14.74
C PHE A 3 0.59 -7.36 -15.58
N CYS A 4 0.98 -8.41 -16.32
CA CYS A 4 0.03 -9.20 -17.08
C CYS A 4 -0.72 -10.14 -16.13
N LEU A 5 -2.06 -10.14 -16.17
CA LEU A 5 -2.88 -11.00 -15.33
C LEU A 5 -2.65 -12.50 -15.66
N GLU A 6 -2.38 -12.79 -16.93
CA GLU A 6 -2.08 -14.15 -17.41
C GLU A 6 -0.85 -14.75 -16.72
N SER A 7 0.14 -13.91 -16.36
CA SER A 7 1.33 -14.35 -15.64
C SER A 7 1.07 -14.78 -14.18
N LEU A 8 -0.15 -14.61 -13.69
CA LEU A 8 -0.56 -15.01 -12.32
C LEU A 8 -1.31 -16.34 -12.29
N PHE A 9 -1.40 -17.03 -13.42
CA PHE A 9 -1.92 -18.38 -13.50
C PHE A 9 -0.80 -19.37 -13.79
N ARG A 10 -0.91 -20.54 -13.18
CA ARG A 10 -0.09 -21.72 -13.49
C ARG A 10 -0.98 -22.78 -14.09
N GLY A 11 -0.61 -23.27 -15.24
CA GLY A 11 -1.26 -24.37 -15.91
C GLY A 11 -0.82 -25.71 -15.39
N SER A 12 -1.74 -26.65 -15.32
CA SER A 12 -1.47 -28.07 -15.14
C SER A 12 -2.10 -28.82 -16.29
N PRO A 13 -1.33 -29.12 -17.37
CA PRO A 13 -1.85 -29.79 -18.55
C PRO A 13 -2.41 -31.15 -18.19
N GLY A 14 -3.61 -31.42 -18.69
CA GLY A 14 -4.26 -32.72 -18.60
C GLY A 14 -4.02 -33.59 -19.83
N SER A 15 -4.97 -34.49 -20.11
CA SER A 15 -4.94 -35.34 -21.31
C SER A 15 -5.14 -34.54 -22.60
N ASP A 16 -5.85 -33.40 -22.53
CA ASP A 16 -6.24 -32.62 -23.71
C ASP A 16 -5.07 -31.78 -24.24
N ARG A 17 -4.13 -31.37 -23.36
CA ARG A 17 -2.90 -30.62 -23.68
C ARG A 17 -3.16 -29.40 -24.57
N GLU A 18 -4.22 -28.64 -24.28
CA GLU A 18 -4.67 -27.48 -25.10
C GLU A 18 -4.03 -26.16 -24.67
N MET A 19 -3.16 -26.19 -23.70
CA MET A 19 -2.36 -25.01 -23.27
C MET A 19 -1.30 -24.66 -24.31
N PHE A 20 -0.94 -23.36 -24.38
CA PHE A 20 0.15 -22.89 -25.23
C PHE A 20 1.51 -23.35 -24.73
N PHE A 21 2.24 -24.07 -25.59
CA PHE A 21 3.54 -24.67 -25.25
C PHE A 21 4.55 -23.65 -24.75
N TRP A 22 4.72 -22.53 -25.48
CA TRP A 22 5.76 -21.54 -25.20
C TRP A 22 5.36 -20.45 -24.22
N LYS A 23 4.10 -20.04 -24.23
CA LYS A 23 3.67 -18.79 -23.60
C LYS A 23 3.06 -18.95 -22.21
N GLU A 24 2.62 -20.14 -21.85
CA GLU A 24 1.98 -20.41 -20.58
C GLU A 24 2.93 -21.07 -19.59
N ARG A 25 2.67 -20.84 -18.30
CA ARG A 25 3.45 -21.41 -17.20
C ARG A 25 2.91 -22.79 -16.84
N TRP A 26 3.48 -23.83 -17.37
CA TRP A 26 3.03 -25.18 -17.09
C TRP A 26 4.16 -26.13 -16.65
N LEU A 27 5.34 -26.05 -17.24
CA LEU A 27 6.48 -26.92 -16.95
C LEU A 27 7.40 -26.32 -15.88
N PHE A 28 7.65 -25.00 -15.95
CA PHE A 28 8.49 -24.24 -15.05
C PHE A 28 7.74 -23.07 -14.40
N GLU A 29 8.42 -22.37 -13.47
CA GLU A 29 7.87 -21.17 -12.82
C GLU A 29 7.72 -19.97 -13.79
N GLU A 30 8.41 -20.01 -14.91
CA GLU A 30 8.36 -19.02 -15.98
C GLU A 30 7.92 -19.67 -17.30
N PRO A 31 7.33 -18.90 -18.25
CA PRO A 31 6.98 -19.42 -19.57
C PRO A 31 8.21 -19.94 -20.31
N LEU A 32 8.06 -20.99 -21.14
CA LEU A 32 9.17 -21.57 -21.89
C LEU A 32 9.84 -20.56 -22.84
N CYS A 33 9.10 -19.59 -23.38
CA CYS A 33 9.68 -18.55 -24.23
C CYS A 33 10.63 -17.59 -23.49
N GLU A 34 10.46 -17.43 -22.17
CA GLU A 34 11.35 -16.63 -21.33
C GLU A 34 12.56 -17.46 -20.86
N LYS A 35 12.31 -18.72 -20.52
CA LYS A 35 13.32 -19.65 -20.03
C LYS A 35 14.28 -20.12 -21.14
N PHE A 36 13.77 -20.34 -22.33
CA PHE A 36 14.48 -20.86 -23.48
C PHE A 36 14.37 -19.92 -24.69
N PRO A 37 14.90 -18.70 -24.60
CA PRO A 37 14.72 -17.68 -25.64
C PRO A 37 15.39 -18.05 -26.95
N ALA A 38 16.50 -18.80 -26.94
CA ALA A 38 17.20 -19.21 -28.18
C ALA A 38 16.35 -20.23 -28.96
N LEU A 39 15.76 -21.23 -28.28
CA LEU A 39 14.85 -22.17 -28.93
C LEU A 39 13.55 -21.49 -29.39
N PHE A 40 13.01 -20.60 -28.58
CA PHE A 40 11.80 -19.86 -28.96
C PHE A 40 12.00 -19.04 -30.23
N GLN A 41 13.20 -18.47 -30.47
CA GLN A 41 13.50 -17.77 -31.73
C GLN A 41 13.49 -18.73 -32.94
N LEU A 42 13.94 -19.97 -32.77
CA LEU A 42 13.98 -20.98 -33.81
C LEU A 42 12.60 -21.59 -34.12
N GLU A 43 11.67 -21.53 -33.19
CA GLU A 43 10.31 -22.08 -33.40
C GLU A 43 9.52 -21.29 -34.45
N ARG A 44 9.01 -22.01 -35.46
CA ARG A 44 8.24 -21.38 -36.55
C ARG A 44 6.88 -20.88 -36.08
N TYR A 45 6.19 -21.62 -35.24
CA TYR A 45 4.86 -21.30 -34.73
C TYR A 45 4.86 -20.95 -33.25
N LYS A 46 4.83 -19.65 -32.96
CA LYS A 46 4.94 -19.13 -31.59
C LYS A 46 3.72 -19.43 -30.69
N ASN A 47 2.56 -19.70 -31.29
CA ASN A 47 1.28 -19.94 -30.62
C ASN A 47 0.84 -21.39 -30.74
N VAL A 48 1.76 -22.33 -30.59
CA VAL A 48 1.51 -23.77 -30.70
C VAL A 48 1.04 -24.33 -29.36
N LEU A 49 0.16 -25.31 -29.40
CA LEU A 49 -0.34 -26.03 -28.23
C LEU A 49 0.62 -27.14 -27.78
N ILE A 50 0.54 -27.55 -26.51
CA ILE A 50 1.37 -28.61 -25.96
C ILE A 50 1.18 -29.91 -26.76
N LYS A 51 -0.05 -30.30 -27.09
CA LYS A 51 -0.38 -31.50 -27.88
C LYS A 51 0.28 -31.54 -29.27
N GLU A 52 0.66 -30.39 -29.81
CA GLU A 52 1.30 -30.30 -31.13
C GLU A 52 2.84 -30.44 -31.03
N ARG A 53 3.41 -30.32 -29.83
CA ARG A 53 4.85 -30.41 -29.59
C ARG A 53 5.24 -31.59 -28.73
N VAL A 54 4.37 -32.04 -27.84
CA VAL A 54 4.61 -33.20 -26.99
C VAL A 54 3.63 -34.30 -27.39
N VAL A 55 4.14 -35.34 -27.99
CA VAL A 55 3.36 -36.50 -28.47
C VAL A 55 3.77 -37.77 -27.73
N ASP A 56 2.85 -38.70 -27.62
CA ASP A 56 3.12 -40.01 -27.03
C ASP A 56 3.84 -40.87 -28.08
N GLY A 57 5.07 -41.26 -27.78
CA GLY A 57 5.90 -42.14 -28.61
C GLY A 57 6.02 -43.54 -28.01
N PRO A 58 6.63 -44.50 -28.74
CA PRO A 58 6.76 -45.88 -28.31
C PRO A 58 7.60 -46.04 -27.02
N ASN A 59 8.49 -45.10 -26.72
CA ASN A 59 9.39 -45.14 -25.55
C ASN A 59 9.07 -44.05 -24.54
N GLY A 60 7.90 -43.39 -24.62
CA GLY A 60 7.50 -42.29 -23.76
C GLY A 60 7.19 -41.02 -24.54
N LEU A 61 7.28 -39.86 -23.86
CA LEU A 61 6.96 -38.56 -24.49
C LEU A 61 8.07 -38.16 -25.49
N GLU A 62 7.65 -37.78 -26.67
CA GLU A 62 8.53 -37.26 -27.74
C GLU A 62 8.22 -35.80 -28.06
N LEU A 63 9.28 -35.01 -28.33
CA LEU A 63 9.17 -33.62 -28.75
C LEU A 63 9.21 -33.50 -30.28
N LYS A 64 8.21 -32.86 -30.86
CA LYS A 64 8.13 -32.57 -32.31
C LYS A 64 8.13 -31.08 -32.56
N PHE A 65 9.29 -30.53 -32.85
CA PHE A 65 9.44 -29.13 -33.18
C PHE A 65 9.39 -28.86 -34.68
N LEU A 66 8.92 -27.69 -35.06
CA LEU A 66 8.96 -27.15 -36.42
C LEU A 66 9.91 -25.96 -36.45
N TRP A 67 11.19 -26.26 -36.51
CA TRP A 67 12.25 -25.27 -36.53
C TRP A 67 12.33 -24.47 -37.84
N ILE A 68 12.69 -23.21 -37.78
CA ILE A 68 13.09 -22.40 -38.95
C ILE A 68 14.41 -22.95 -39.50
N ARG A 69 15.33 -23.34 -38.63
CA ARG A 69 16.56 -24.09 -38.87
C ARG A 69 16.86 -25.00 -37.66
N LEU A 70 17.58 -26.04 -37.84
CA LEU A 70 18.00 -26.89 -36.71
C LEU A 70 18.87 -26.13 -35.71
N PRO A 71 18.74 -26.42 -34.39
CA PRO A 71 19.64 -25.89 -33.38
C PRO A 71 21.08 -26.30 -33.68
N SER A 72 21.99 -25.33 -33.72
CA SER A 72 23.39 -25.56 -34.09
C SER A 72 24.38 -24.86 -33.16
N VAL A 73 23.94 -23.86 -32.42
CA VAL A 73 24.77 -23.11 -31.46
C VAL A 73 24.73 -23.82 -30.10
N ALA A 74 25.84 -23.77 -29.37
CA ALA A 74 25.96 -24.43 -28.05
C ALA A 74 24.84 -24.07 -27.08
N ALA A 75 24.42 -22.80 -27.05
CA ALA A 75 23.30 -22.35 -26.23
C ALA A 75 21.96 -23.01 -26.62
N GLU A 76 21.66 -23.10 -27.91
CA GLU A 76 20.45 -23.73 -28.45
C GLU A 76 20.41 -25.23 -28.12
N ILE A 77 21.54 -25.91 -28.25
CA ILE A 77 21.69 -27.36 -27.92
C ILE A 77 21.51 -27.56 -26.41
N SER A 78 22.11 -26.69 -25.59
CA SER A 78 21.97 -26.75 -24.13
C SER A 78 20.53 -26.55 -23.69
N GLU A 79 19.85 -25.51 -24.23
CA GLU A 79 18.43 -25.28 -23.95
C GLU A 79 17.55 -26.46 -24.37
N LEU A 80 17.83 -27.09 -25.54
CA LEU A 80 17.08 -28.24 -26.04
C LEU A 80 17.21 -29.44 -25.12
N ASN A 81 18.44 -29.74 -24.66
CA ASN A 81 18.69 -30.87 -23.75
C ASN A 81 17.94 -30.66 -22.41
N ILE A 82 18.02 -29.47 -21.81
CA ILE A 82 17.32 -29.15 -20.56
C ILE A 82 15.81 -29.28 -20.74
N LEU A 83 15.26 -28.76 -21.84
CA LEU A 83 13.82 -28.84 -22.13
C LEU A 83 13.38 -30.29 -22.36
N SER A 84 14.14 -31.07 -23.12
CA SER A 84 13.86 -32.48 -23.39
C SER A 84 13.86 -33.30 -22.10
N ASP A 85 14.88 -33.15 -21.26
CA ASP A 85 14.97 -33.82 -19.98
C ASP A 85 13.80 -33.48 -19.04
N ALA A 86 13.37 -32.24 -19.03
CA ALA A 86 12.26 -31.81 -18.20
C ALA A 86 10.92 -32.40 -18.68
N ILE A 87 10.71 -32.49 -19.99
CA ILE A 87 9.47 -33.05 -20.55
C ILE A 87 9.39 -34.56 -20.37
N VAL A 88 10.48 -35.28 -20.55
CA VAL A 88 10.50 -36.73 -20.31
C VAL A 88 10.12 -37.10 -18.87
N ARG A 89 10.44 -36.23 -17.91
CA ARG A 89 10.10 -36.42 -16.48
C ARG A 89 8.73 -35.86 -16.09
N TYR A 90 8.05 -35.17 -17.02
CA TYR A 90 6.77 -34.52 -16.70
C TYR A 90 5.62 -35.51 -16.80
N GLU A 91 4.83 -35.60 -15.75
CA GLU A 91 3.62 -36.41 -15.71
C GLU A 91 2.39 -35.55 -16.02
N PHE A 92 1.74 -35.80 -17.13
CA PHE A 92 0.50 -35.10 -17.49
C PHE A 92 -0.63 -35.61 -16.61
N GLY A 93 -1.51 -34.63 -16.19
CA GLY A 93 -2.69 -34.97 -15.41
C GLY A 93 -3.74 -35.75 -16.18
N LEU A 94 -4.60 -36.45 -15.46
CA LEU A 94 -5.75 -37.14 -16.05
C LEU A 94 -6.90 -36.14 -16.21
N GLY A 95 -7.56 -36.12 -17.36
CA GLY A 95 -8.71 -35.24 -17.64
C GLY A 95 -8.33 -33.89 -18.28
N ALA A 96 -9.21 -32.90 -18.17
CA ALA A 96 -9.03 -31.59 -18.79
C ALA A 96 -7.88 -30.77 -18.13
N ASP A 97 -7.32 -29.85 -18.90
CA ASP A 97 -6.35 -28.87 -18.44
C ASP A 97 -6.89 -28.06 -17.27
N LYS A 98 -6.06 -27.79 -16.27
CA LYS A 98 -6.43 -27.03 -15.06
C LYS A 98 -5.57 -25.79 -14.92
N TRP A 99 -6.15 -24.74 -14.38
CA TRP A 99 -5.47 -23.48 -14.07
C TRP A 99 -5.53 -23.22 -12.58
N ALA A 100 -4.39 -23.00 -11.97
CA ALA A 100 -4.27 -22.60 -10.58
C ALA A 100 -3.86 -21.12 -10.48
N TRP A 101 -4.53 -20.40 -9.62
CA TRP A 101 -4.19 -19.03 -9.28
C TRP A 101 -3.02 -19.01 -8.29
N ILE A 102 -1.88 -18.37 -8.66
CA ILE A 102 -0.64 -18.47 -7.86
C ILE A 102 -0.61 -17.51 -6.65
N LEU A 103 -1.52 -16.57 -6.52
CA LEU A 103 -1.55 -15.60 -5.42
C LEU A 103 -2.33 -16.09 -4.19
N ASP A 104 -2.96 -17.24 -4.27
CA ASP A 104 -3.72 -17.84 -3.18
C ASP A 104 -3.37 -19.31 -3.04
N SER A 105 -3.18 -19.78 -1.80
CA SER A 105 -2.86 -21.18 -1.52
C SER A 105 -3.98 -22.16 -1.89
N SER A 106 -5.20 -21.69 -2.02
CA SER A 106 -6.33 -22.49 -2.52
C SER A 106 -6.29 -22.74 -4.04
N GLY A 107 -5.41 -22.04 -4.76
CA GLY A 107 -5.36 -22.07 -6.23
C GLY A 107 -6.55 -21.38 -6.91
N SER A 108 -7.46 -20.78 -6.14
CA SER A 108 -8.67 -20.13 -6.65
C SER A 108 -8.48 -18.63 -6.81
N PHE A 109 -8.99 -18.09 -7.91
CA PHE A 109 -8.96 -16.65 -8.16
C PHE A 109 -9.79 -15.88 -7.12
N SER A 110 -9.22 -14.82 -6.54
CA SER A 110 -9.95 -13.89 -5.71
C SER A 110 -9.55 -12.43 -6.02
N VAL A 111 -10.54 -11.54 -6.01
CA VAL A 111 -10.29 -10.10 -6.21
C VAL A 111 -9.42 -9.53 -5.08
N SER A 112 -9.51 -10.09 -3.87
CA SER A 112 -8.70 -9.67 -2.73
C SER A 112 -7.23 -9.96 -2.94
N SER A 113 -6.85 -11.13 -3.49
CA SER A 113 -5.46 -11.49 -3.78
C SER A 113 -4.85 -10.62 -4.89
N VAL A 114 -5.64 -10.24 -5.91
CA VAL A 114 -5.21 -9.27 -6.93
C VAL A 114 -4.98 -7.90 -6.30
N LYS A 115 -5.91 -7.43 -5.47
CA LYS A 115 -5.77 -6.15 -4.76
C LYS A 115 -4.54 -6.14 -3.86
N GLU A 116 -4.30 -7.21 -3.13
CA GLU A 116 -3.12 -7.34 -2.27
C GLU A 116 -1.82 -7.32 -3.08
N LYS A 117 -1.75 -8.07 -4.17
CA LYS A 117 -0.58 -8.06 -5.07
C LYS A 117 -0.35 -6.69 -5.69
N THR A 118 -1.41 -6.06 -6.20
CA THR A 118 -1.34 -4.70 -6.77
C THR A 118 -0.91 -3.70 -5.71
N HIS A 119 -1.47 -3.79 -4.51
CA HIS A 119 -1.08 -2.96 -3.38
C HIS A 119 0.40 -3.16 -3.03
N ARG A 120 0.87 -4.40 -2.94
CA ARG A 120 2.29 -4.70 -2.68
C ARG A 120 3.21 -4.14 -3.77
N LEU A 121 2.84 -4.24 -5.05
CA LEU A 121 3.65 -3.74 -6.17
C LEU A 121 3.64 -2.21 -6.28
N MET A 122 2.49 -1.58 -6.04
CA MET A 122 2.36 -0.12 -6.11
C MET A 122 2.91 0.59 -4.88
N PHE A 123 2.96 -0.09 -3.73
CA PHE A 123 3.29 0.46 -2.42
C PHE A 123 4.42 -0.30 -1.72
N SER A 124 5.23 -1.07 -2.46
CA SER A 124 6.39 -1.80 -1.92
C SER A 124 7.40 -0.85 -1.25
N ASP A 125 7.54 0.37 -1.76
CA ASP A 125 8.36 1.43 -1.15
C ASP A 125 7.59 2.25 -0.11
N LEU A 126 6.26 2.15 -0.08
CA LEU A 126 5.38 2.77 0.89
C LEU A 126 4.87 1.71 1.87
N ARG A 127 5.74 1.11 2.66
CA ARG A 127 5.31 0.64 3.98
C ARG A 127 4.88 1.89 4.75
N LEU A 128 3.64 2.31 4.50
CA LEU A 128 2.96 3.25 5.36
C LEU A 128 2.77 2.51 6.67
N ASP A 129 3.79 2.62 7.53
CA ASP A 129 3.77 2.12 8.89
C ASP A 129 2.81 3.00 9.70
N PHE A 130 1.52 2.96 9.31
CA PHE A 130 0.45 3.68 9.97
C PHE A 130 -0.14 2.82 11.07
N GLU A 131 0.13 3.21 12.30
CA GLU A 131 -0.39 2.57 13.48
C GLU A 131 -1.79 3.13 13.82
N TRP A 132 -2.82 2.28 13.68
CA TRP A 132 -4.18 2.61 14.08
C TRP A 132 -4.28 2.79 15.59
N ASN A 133 -4.71 3.97 16.01
CA ASN A 133 -4.95 4.23 17.43
C ASN A 133 -6.42 3.91 17.76
N ASN A 134 -6.68 2.81 18.48
CA ASN A 134 -8.02 2.43 18.90
C ASN A 134 -8.64 3.35 19.96
N TRP A 135 -7.85 4.29 20.52
CA TRP A 135 -8.36 5.34 21.39
C TRP A 135 -8.94 6.52 20.62
N SER A 136 -8.60 6.65 19.34
CA SER A 136 -9.18 7.65 18.45
C SER A 136 -10.41 7.10 17.70
N PRO A 137 -11.36 7.96 17.30
CA PRO A 137 -12.44 7.54 16.40
C PRO A 137 -11.90 7.01 15.07
N ILE A 138 -12.60 6.02 14.50
CA ILE A 138 -12.22 5.43 13.20
C ILE A 138 -12.09 6.50 12.11
N LYS A 139 -13.04 7.46 12.04
CA LYS A 139 -13.00 8.55 11.06
C LYS A 139 -11.75 9.41 11.16
N VAL A 140 -11.19 9.57 12.36
CA VAL A 140 -9.96 10.34 12.58
C VAL A 140 -8.74 9.53 12.12
N ASN A 141 -8.69 8.25 12.42
CA ASN A 141 -7.66 7.36 11.89
C ASN A 141 -7.66 7.37 10.35
N PHE A 142 -8.82 7.30 9.70
CA PHE A 142 -8.95 7.42 8.25
C PHE A 142 -8.48 8.77 7.72
N LEU A 143 -8.76 9.87 8.42
CA LEU A 143 -8.26 11.19 8.04
C LEU A 143 -6.73 11.20 8.04
N VAL A 144 -6.10 10.74 9.11
CA VAL A 144 -4.64 10.70 9.23
C VAL A 144 -4.03 9.75 8.18
N TRP A 145 -4.63 8.58 7.96
CA TRP A 145 -4.20 7.66 6.93
C TRP A 145 -4.26 8.27 5.51
N ARG A 146 -5.30 9.05 5.20
CA ARG A 146 -5.39 9.80 3.94
C ARG A 146 -4.40 10.95 3.86
N LEU A 147 -4.13 11.62 5.00
CA LEU A 147 -3.16 12.70 5.09
C LEU A 147 -1.77 12.23 4.71
N ILE A 148 -1.27 11.17 5.35
CA ILE A 148 0.09 10.65 5.08
C ILE A 148 0.28 10.15 3.65
N GLN A 149 -0.81 9.85 2.94
CA GLN A 149 -0.80 9.49 1.51
C GLN A 149 -0.97 10.69 0.57
N ASP A 150 -1.02 11.93 1.10
CA ASP A 150 -1.34 13.15 0.36
C ASP A 150 -2.66 13.05 -0.45
N LYS A 151 -3.68 12.37 0.13
CA LYS A 151 -4.98 12.14 -0.51
C LYS A 151 -6.12 13.01 0.03
N LEU A 152 -5.81 13.98 0.90
CA LEU A 152 -6.81 14.94 1.35
C LEU A 152 -7.12 15.95 0.25
N PRO A 153 -8.38 16.44 0.15
CA PRO A 153 -8.79 17.40 -0.86
C PRO A 153 -8.37 18.82 -0.46
N THR A 154 -7.07 19.07 -0.36
CA THR A 154 -6.50 20.42 -0.28
C THR A 154 -6.59 21.10 -1.65
N LYS A 155 -6.44 22.41 -1.71
CA LYS A 155 -6.55 23.15 -2.97
C LYS A 155 -5.51 22.69 -3.99
N ALA A 156 -4.25 22.49 -3.58
CA ALA A 156 -3.20 21.93 -4.43
C ALA A 156 -3.54 20.50 -4.91
N ALA A 157 -4.11 19.66 -4.03
CA ALA A 157 -4.52 18.30 -4.41
C ALA A 157 -5.74 18.30 -5.35
N LEU A 158 -6.64 19.24 -5.25
CA LEU A 158 -7.78 19.41 -6.16
C LEU A 158 -7.31 19.88 -7.54
N ASN A 159 -6.40 20.85 -7.60
CA ASN A 159 -5.79 21.32 -8.86
C ASN A 159 -5.08 20.18 -9.60
N ARG A 160 -4.34 19.34 -8.88
CA ARG A 160 -3.71 18.13 -9.48
C ARG A 160 -4.73 17.14 -10.07
N ARG A 161 -6.00 17.24 -9.67
CA ARG A 161 -7.11 16.42 -10.19
C ARG A 161 -7.96 17.18 -11.23
N ASN A 162 -7.42 18.27 -11.78
CA ASN A 162 -8.08 19.13 -12.77
C ASN A 162 -9.38 19.79 -12.26
N VAL A 163 -9.51 19.98 -10.94
CA VAL A 163 -10.58 20.82 -10.37
C VAL A 163 -10.08 22.26 -10.33
N ILE A 164 -10.71 23.13 -11.09
CA ILE A 164 -10.32 24.55 -11.18
C ILE A 164 -10.63 25.25 -9.86
N ILE A 165 -9.62 25.83 -9.23
CA ILE A 165 -9.70 26.59 -8.00
C ILE A 165 -9.17 28.00 -8.30
N GLU A 166 -10.01 29.02 -8.17
CA GLU A 166 -9.63 30.40 -8.47
C GLU A 166 -8.56 30.98 -7.53
N ASP A 167 -8.64 30.63 -6.23
CA ASP A 167 -7.70 31.07 -5.20
C ASP A 167 -7.06 29.87 -4.51
N ASN A 168 -5.78 29.63 -4.77
CA ASN A 168 -5.01 28.52 -4.21
C ASN A 168 -4.47 28.76 -2.81
N ARG A 169 -4.57 29.97 -2.27
CA ARG A 169 -4.01 30.33 -0.97
C ARG A 169 -4.72 29.62 0.17
N CYS A 170 -3.95 29.26 1.18
CA CYS A 170 -4.42 28.63 2.40
C CYS A 170 -5.44 29.53 3.12
N LYS A 171 -6.66 29.05 3.35
CA LYS A 171 -7.70 29.82 4.08
C LYS A 171 -7.42 29.95 5.58
N MET A 172 -6.44 29.20 6.11
CA MET A 172 -6.04 29.32 7.52
C MET A 172 -5.14 30.54 7.74
N CYS A 173 -4.08 30.71 6.95
CA CYS A 173 -3.13 31.81 7.10
C CYS A 173 -3.27 32.93 6.06
N GLY A 174 -3.79 32.63 4.87
CA GLY A 174 -3.90 33.56 3.76
C GLY A 174 -2.62 33.75 2.94
N ASP A 175 -1.49 33.19 3.35
CA ASP A 175 -0.16 33.54 2.84
C ASP A 175 0.27 32.65 1.65
N GLU A 176 0.33 31.33 1.83
CA GLU A 176 0.91 30.38 0.89
C GLU A 176 -0.14 29.49 0.21
N GLU A 177 0.29 28.73 -0.81
CA GLU A 177 -0.54 27.74 -1.46
C GLU A 177 -0.94 26.62 -0.47
N GLU A 178 -2.21 26.23 -0.49
CA GLU A 178 -2.74 25.20 0.39
C GLU A 178 -2.37 23.79 -0.12
N SER A 179 -1.16 23.36 0.17
CA SER A 179 -0.77 21.94 0.12
C SER A 179 -1.09 21.23 1.44
N ALA A 180 -1.07 19.90 1.47
CA ALA A 180 -1.25 19.18 2.74
C ALA A 180 -0.08 19.42 3.69
N LEU A 181 1.16 19.47 3.18
CA LEU A 181 2.33 19.74 3.99
C LEU A 181 2.24 21.15 4.58
N HIS A 182 1.90 22.16 3.77
CA HIS A 182 1.69 23.50 4.29
C HIS A 182 0.60 23.52 5.37
N LEU A 183 -0.59 23.05 5.06
CA LEU A 183 -1.76 23.14 5.95
C LEU A 183 -1.52 22.51 7.34
N PHE A 184 -0.83 21.37 7.38
CA PHE A 184 -0.66 20.60 8.62
C PHE A 184 0.70 20.80 9.30
N ALA A 185 1.70 21.38 8.63
CA ALA A 185 3.05 21.54 9.19
C ALA A 185 3.55 22.98 9.14
N SER A 186 3.69 23.59 7.95
CA SER A 186 4.34 24.90 7.78
C SER A 186 3.38 26.09 7.77
N CYS A 187 2.07 25.89 7.90
CA CYS A 187 1.12 26.98 8.05
C CYS A 187 1.33 27.68 9.40
N ARG A 188 1.43 29.00 9.40
CA ARG A 188 1.57 29.83 10.62
C ARG A 188 0.61 29.44 11.76
N ILE A 189 -0.63 29.07 11.43
CA ILE A 189 -1.62 28.59 12.41
C ILE A 189 -1.24 27.19 12.92
N ALA A 190 -0.83 26.27 12.03
CA ALA A 190 -0.41 24.94 12.42
C ALA A 190 0.84 24.97 13.30
N GLU A 191 1.83 25.81 12.98
CA GLU A 191 3.05 25.97 13.77
C GLU A 191 2.75 26.38 15.21
N GLN A 192 1.85 27.37 15.41
CA GLN A 192 1.43 27.78 16.76
C GLN A 192 0.71 26.69 17.54
N ILE A 193 -0.01 25.81 16.84
CA ILE A 193 -0.67 24.66 17.44
C ILE A 193 0.39 23.60 17.82
N TRP A 194 1.32 23.27 16.92
CA TRP A 194 2.38 22.29 17.22
C TRP A 194 3.33 22.75 18.31
N GLU A 195 3.66 24.02 18.36
CA GLU A 195 4.42 24.61 19.47
C GLU A 195 3.69 24.41 20.80
N PHE A 196 2.40 24.67 20.85
CA PHE A 196 1.57 24.41 22.03
C PHE A 196 1.58 22.91 22.40
N ILE A 197 1.36 21.99 21.44
CA ILE A 197 1.38 20.54 21.67
C ILE A 197 2.73 20.06 22.20
N THR A 198 3.82 20.58 21.64
CA THR A 198 5.20 20.28 22.08
C THR A 198 5.40 20.60 23.56
N ARG A 199 4.97 21.79 23.97
CA ARG A 199 5.06 22.25 25.38
C ARG A 199 4.10 21.47 26.28
N TRP A 200 2.85 21.31 25.88
CA TRP A 200 1.82 20.65 26.68
C TRP A 200 2.13 19.16 26.91
N CYS A 201 2.46 18.42 25.87
CA CYS A 201 2.77 16.99 25.96
C CYS A 201 4.22 16.72 26.41
N ARG A 202 5.04 17.76 26.61
CA ARG A 202 6.48 17.66 26.99
C ARG A 202 7.27 16.77 26.03
N ILE A 203 7.02 16.91 24.74
CA ILE A 203 7.71 16.19 23.66
C ILE A 203 8.80 17.06 23.05
N LYS A 204 9.73 16.42 22.31
CA LYS A 204 10.71 17.16 21.50
C LYS A 204 10.01 18.01 20.46
N GLN A 205 10.68 19.08 20.04
CA GLN A 205 10.16 19.93 18.97
C GLN A 205 9.80 19.09 17.74
N VAL A 206 8.58 19.32 17.23
CA VAL A 206 8.06 18.62 16.07
C VAL A 206 8.68 19.22 14.81
N LEU A 207 9.59 18.49 14.19
CA LEU A 207 10.14 18.81 12.88
C LEU A 207 9.45 17.92 11.86
N VAL A 208 8.74 18.52 10.93
CA VAL A 208 7.98 17.81 9.89
C VAL A 208 8.59 18.14 8.53
N LEU A 209 9.25 17.18 7.93
CA LEU A 209 9.78 17.27 6.57
C LEU A 209 8.81 16.62 5.57
N GLU A 210 8.12 15.58 5.99
CA GLU A 210 7.16 14.82 5.20
C GLU A 210 5.88 14.55 6.00
N LEU A 211 4.75 14.36 5.30
CA LEU A 211 3.46 14.12 5.96
C LEU A 211 3.44 12.89 6.88
N LYS A 212 4.27 11.88 6.60
CA LYS A 212 4.41 10.69 7.46
C LYS A 212 5.02 11.01 8.83
N ASP A 213 5.81 12.09 8.94
CA ASP A 213 6.43 12.49 10.20
C ASP A 213 5.37 12.87 11.24
N LEU A 214 4.26 13.48 10.79
CA LEU A 214 3.12 13.80 11.66
C LEU A 214 2.52 12.55 12.34
N ALA A 215 2.41 11.44 11.63
CA ALA A 215 1.91 10.19 12.21
C ALA A 215 2.91 9.52 13.16
N ASN A 216 4.20 9.86 13.07
CA ASN A 216 5.29 9.22 13.80
C ASN A 216 5.84 10.05 14.98
N ILE A 217 5.26 11.22 15.28
CA ILE A 217 5.70 12.09 16.39
C ILE A 217 5.88 11.30 17.71
N HIS A 218 4.95 10.42 18.03
CA HIS A 218 5.02 9.60 19.24
C HIS A 218 6.17 8.59 19.25
N LYS A 219 6.61 8.12 18.06
CA LYS A 219 7.73 7.17 17.94
C LYS A 219 9.08 7.82 18.19
N CYS A 220 9.22 9.09 17.82
CA CYS A 220 10.46 9.87 17.98
C CYS A 220 10.75 10.28 19.44
N ASN A 221 9.82 10.03 20.35
CA ASN A 221 9.95 10.41 21.75
C ASN A 221 10.13 9.20 22.67
N ARG A 222 10.90 9.37 23.76
CA ARG A 222 11.06 8.36 24.81
C ARG A 222 9.85 8.41 25.75
N GLY A 223 9.36 7.25 26.16
CA GLY A 223 8.23 7.12 27.09
C GLY A 223 7.63 5.72 27.07
N SER A 224 6.77 5.43 28.04
CA SER A 224 6.02 4.16 28.09
C SER A 224 5.11 3.97 26.87
N HIS A 225 4.69 2.74 26.61
CA HIS A 225 3.75 2.46 25.51
C HIS A 225 2.44 3.26 25.66
N ARG A 226 1.91 3.38 26.88
CA ARG A 226 0.70 4.16 27.15
C ARG A 226 0.92 5.65 26.89
N TRP A 227 2.04 6.20 27.32
CA TRP A 227 2.40 7.59 27.03
C TRP A 227 2.49 7.85 25.52
N LYS A 228 3.21 7.02 24.78
CA LYS A 228 3.30 7.12 23.32
C LYS A 228 1.93 7.06 22.65
N LYS A 229 1.07 6.19 23.13
CA LYS A 229 -0.29 6.06 22.63
C LYS A 229 -1.15 7.28 22.92
N THR A 230 -0.95 7.92 24.11
CA THR A 230 -1.59 9.20 24.45
C THR A 230 -1.09 10.34 23.57
N VAL A 231 0.22 10.43 23.33
CA VAL A 231 0.79 11.43 22.40
C VAL A 231 0.24 11.22 20.99
N ASN A 232 0.14 9.99 20.52
CA ASN A 232 -0.49 9.68 19.22
C ASN A 232 -1.97 10.12 19.19
N LEU A 233 -2.73 9.88 20.26
CA LEU A 233 -4.12 10.34 20.38
C LEU A 233 -4.20 11.87 20.25
N VAL A 234 -3.34 12.61 20.95
CA VAL A 234 -3.29 14.09 20.87
C VAL A 234 -2.88 14.54 19.47
N THR A 235 -1.89 13.90 18.87
CA THR A 235 -1.48 14.18 17.48
C THR A 235 -2.65 14.03 16.50
N GLN A 236 -3.41 12.94 16.64
CA GLN A 236 -4.59 12.70 15.79
C GLN A 236 -5.71 13.71 16.06
N ALA A 237 -5.91 14.13 17.32
CA ALA A 237 -6.86 15.20 17.66
C ALA A 237 -6.41 16.55 17.06
N THR A 238 -5.11 16.83 17.07
CA THR A 238 -4.54 18.03 16.43
C THR A 238 -4.81 18.05 14.93
N ILE A 239 -4.52 16.97 14.22
CA ILE A 239 -4.78 16.84 12.78
C ILE A 239 -6.29 17.01 12.49
N TRP A 240 -7.14 16.37 13.31
CA TRP A 240 -8.59 16.51 13.19
C TRP A 240 -9.08 17.96 13.34
N VAL A 241 -8.58 18.68 14.34
CA VAL A 241 -8.98 20.08 14.59
C VAL A 241 -8.48 21.00 13.50
N ILE A 242 -7.24 20.86 13.02
CA ILE A 242 -6.71 21.65 11.90
C ILE A 242 -7.58 21.43 10.66
N TRP A 243 -7.89 20.19 10.30
CA TRP A 243 -8.71 19.89 9.14
C TRP A 243 -10.14 20.45 9.27
N ARG A 244 -10.72 20.32 10.44
CA ARG A 244 -12.06 20.86 10.72
C ARG A 244 -12.07 22.38 10.64
N SER A 245 -11.12 23.08 11.27
CA SER A 245 -11.04 24.54 11.23
C SER A 245 -10.80 25.05 9.81
N ARG A 246 -9.98 24.34 9.02
CA ARG A 246 -9.82 24.65 7.58
C ARG A 246 -11.15 24.52 6.83
N ASN A 247 -11.93 23.49 7.09
CA ASN A 247 -13.22 23.29 6.42
C ASN A 247 -14.24 24.36 6.86
N GLU A 248 -14.27 24.72 8.12
CA GLU A 248 -15.08 25.86 8.63
C GLU A 248 -14.68 27.18 7.94
N ALA A 249 -13.37 27.42 7.72
CA ALA A 249 -12.89 28.60 7.02
C ALA A 249 -13.26 28.58 5.52
N VAL A 250 -13.21 27.44 4.86
CA VAL A 250 -13.51 27.32 3.42
C VAL A 250 -15.00 27.37 3.14
N PHE A 251 -15.81 26.64 3.90
CA PHE A 251 -17.24 26.45 3.60
C PHE A 251 -18.16 27.38 4.36
N GLU A 252 -17.73 27.89 5.52
CA GLU A 252 -18.56 28.73 6.39
C GLU A 252 -17.96 30.13 6.57
N GLY A 253 -16.79 30.41 5.99
CA GLY A 253 -16.10 31.72 6.10
C GLY A 253 -15.61 32.07 7.51
N LYS A 254 -15.56 31.06 8.44
CA LYS A 254 -15.14 31.30 9.81
C LYS A 254 -13.64 31.49 9.89
N GLN A 255 -13.17 32.52 10.54
CA GLN A 255 -11.74 32.72 10.76
C GLN A 255 -11.19 31.71 11.79
N PRO A 256 -10.02 31.12 11.58
CA PRO A 256 -9.39 30.22 12.52
C PRO A 256 -8.96 31.00 13.78
N TYR A 257 -9.33 30.49 14.95
CA TYR A 257 -8.94 31.07 16.22
C TYR A 257 -8.09 30.08 17.03
N VAL A 258 -6.80 30.35 17.10
CA VAL A 258 -5.78 29.42 17.64
C VAL A 258 -6.10 28.95 19.06
N ASN A 259 -6.53 29.87 19.95
CA ASN A 259 -6.84 29.48 21.34
C ASN A 259 -8.05 28.54 21.43
N ARG A 260 -9.09 28.75 20.61
CA ARG A 260 -10.21 27.82 20.51
C ARG A 260 -9.75 26.45 20.01
N MET A 261 -8.88 26.41 19.00
CA MET A 261 -8.33 25.16 18.47
C MET A 261 -7.53 24.39 19.55
N LYS A 262 -6.72 25.07 20.34
CA LYS A 262 -5.99 24.48 21.48
C LYS A 262 -6.92 23.81 22.49
N GLU A 263 -7.99 24.50 22.87
CA GLU A 263 -8.98 23.95 23.81
C GLU A 263 -9.79 22.80 23.18
N GLU A 264 -10.16 22.86 21.91
CA GLU A 264 -10.80 21.77 21.21
C GLU A 264 -9.92 20.51 21.12
N ILE A 265 -8.60 20.67 20.91
CA ILE A 265 -7.65 19.55 20.91
C ILE A 265 -7.62 18.86 22.27
N LYS A 266 -7.51 19.62 23.37
CA LYS A 266 -7.58 19.08 24.74
C LYS A 266 -8.90 18.34 24.96
N MET A 267 -10.02 18.99 24.62
CA MET A 267 -11.35 18.43 24.82
C MET A 267 -11.55 17.11 24.04
N PHE A 268 -11.23 17.08 22.74
CA PHE A 268 -11.37 15.88 21.96
C PHE A 268 -10.46 14.74 22.47
N GLY A 269 -9.20 15.05 22.77
CA GLY A 269 -8.27 14.08 23.33
C GLY A 269 -8.80 13.49 24.64
N TYR A 270 -9.29 14.32 25.55
CA TYR A 270 -9.89 13.88 26.82
C TYR A 270 -11.14 13.02 26.61
N MET A 271 -12.08 13.49 25.80
CA MET A 271 -13.33 12.76 25.52
C MET A 271 -13.04 11.39 24.91
N TRP A 272 -12.12 11.32 23.95
CA TRP A 272 -11.78 10.04 23.32
C TRP A 272 -11.06 9.11 24.29
N LEU A 273 -10.16 9.63 25.10
CA LEU A 273 -9.49 8.86 26.15
C LEU A 273 -10.51 8.28 27.12
N LYS A 274 -11.36 9.12 27.71
CA LYS A 274 -12.38 8.69 28.67
C LYS A 274 -13.36 7.67 28.12
N SER A 275 -13.75 7.82 26.86
CA SER A 275 -14.77 6.93 26.25
C SER A 275 -14.21 5.58 25.77
N ARG A 276 -12.91 5.47 25.55
CA ARG A 276 -12.31 4.27 24.92
C ARG A 276 -11.29 3.54 25.76
N VAL A 277 -10.74 4.17 26.76
CA VAL A 277 -9.79 3.53 27.68
C VAL A 277 -10.55 3.02 28.91
N LYS A 278 -10.60 1.70 29.07
CA LYS A 278 -11.21 1.09 30.25
C LYS A 278 -10.48 1.58 31.51
N ASN A 279 -11.24 2.01 32.51
CA ASN A 279 -10.72 2.50 33.80
C ASN A 279 -9.80 3.74 33.68
N ALA A 280 -9.98 4.58 32.65
CA ALA A 280 -9.27 5.86 32.57
C ALA A 280 -9.72 6.78 33.71
N ASN A 281 -9.01 6.68 34.84
CA ASN A 281 -9.28 7.53 36.02
C ASN A 281 -8.40 8.78 35.98
N ILE A 282 -8.62 9.65 34.98
CA ILE A 282 -7.94 10.93 34.84
C ILE A 282 -8.96 12.07 35.00
N SER A 283 -8.65 13.05 35.83
CA SER A 283 -9.42 14.26 35.95
C SER A 283 -9.15 15.20 34.79
N TRP A 284 -10.07 16.14 34.50
CA TRP A 284 -9.84 17.18 33.49
C TRP A 284 -8.62 18.05 33.83
N GLU A 285 -8.42 18.36 35.11
CA GLU A 285 -7.27 19.14 35.57
C GLU A 285 -5.95 18.43 35.30
N ASN A 286 -5.81 17.15 35.66
CA ASN A 286 -4.61 16.36 35.38
C ASN A 286 -4.37 16.26 33.86
N TRP A 287 -5.43 16.08 33.08
CA TRP A 287 -5.32 16.07 31.61
C TRP A 287 -4.81 17.42 31.06
N CYS A 288 -5.32 18.55 31.55
CA CYS A 288 -4.88 19.88 31.13
C CYS A 288 -3.40 20.13 31.46
N ASN A 289 -2.89 19.53 32.52
CA ASN A 289 -1.48 19.60 32.92
C ASN A 289 -0.62 18.50 32.28
N PHE A 290 -1.21 17.63 31.44
CA PHE A 290 -0.62 16.43 30.87
C PHE A 290 0.00 15.52 31.94
N ASP A 291 -0.64 15.45 33.11
CA ASP A 291 -0.30 14.54 34.18
C ASP A 291 -1.03 13.20 33.99
N LEU A 292 -0.27 12.21 33.51
CA LEU A 292 -0.78 10.91 33.11
C LEU A 292 -0.50 9.80 34.15
N ILE A 293 -0.03 10.14 35.37
CA ILE A 293 0.32 9.18 36.41
C ILE A 293 -0.86 8.26 36.70
N SER A 294 -2.08 8.80 36.79
CA SER A 294 -3.31 8.03 37.02
C SER A 294 -3.67 7.04 35.90
N LEU A 295 -3.05 7.14 34.74
CA LEU A 295 -3.17 6.19 33.63
C LEU A 295 -2.14 5.06 33.69
N GLY A 296 -1.24 5.04 34.70
CA GLY A 296 -0.13 4.11 34.84
C GLY A 296 0.95 4.36 33.78
N VAL A 297 1.23 5.62 33.55
CA VAL A 297 2.25 6.11 32.57
C VAL A 297 3.49 6.54 33.34
#